data_dc7d0f4c161e08ad7cfb806d4dedda37
#
_entry.id   dc7d0f4c161e08ad7cfb806d4dedda37
#
_cell.length_a   1.000
_cell.length_b   1.000
_cell.length_c   1.000
_cell.angle_alpha   90.00
_cell.angle_beta   90.00
_cell.angle_gamma   90.00
#
_symmetry.space_group_name_H-M   'P 1'
#
loop_
_entity.id
_entity.type
_entity.pdbx_description
1 polymer ?
#
loop_
_entity_poly.entity_id
_entity_poly.type
_entity_poly.pdbx_seq_one_letter_code
_entity_poly.pdbx_strand_id
1 'polypeptide(L)'
;MTAAPPASVRVRAPGKINVFLEVGDVQDDGYHELATAFQAVSLYEEMTATPADDITLSVTAKGPLDIEGVPIDDRNLAVRAARLLAQTAGIDRGAHLSIRKAVPVAGGMGGGSADAAAALVACDALWGLGMPMGELARLAARLGADVPFALLGGTAVGTGRGDELSPALARGRFDWVLVPNDEGMSTPVVYGELDAHRRRHAVDIGPAPRVPAVDPDVLHALRQGDAEMLAQTLRNDLQAPALHLRSDLARVLERGESSGALAGIVSGSGPTLAFLTADESSAIDLQVTLSAAGLVALHVHGPVPGARVV
;
A
#
# COMPACT_ATOMS: atom_id res chain seq x y z
N MET A 1 19.47 23.63 25.63
CA MET A 1 18.54 22.86 26.51
C MET A 1 17.87 21.83 25.61
N THR A 2 18.26 20.57 25.70
CA THR A 2 17.55 19.47 25.02
C THR A 2 16.22 19.28 25.73
N ALA A 3 15.12 19.40 24.99
CA ALA A 3 13.80 19.11 25.53
C ALA A 3 13.77 17.67 26.06
N ALA A 4 13.04 17.43 27.15
CA ALA A 4 12.83 16.09 27.64
C ALA A 4 12.17 15.23 26.54
N PRO A 5 12.54 13.94 26.40
CA PRO A 5 11.93 13.08 25.41
C PRO A 5 10.40 13.02 25.65
N PRO A 6 9.59 12.94 24.60
CA PRO A 6 8.14 12.88 24.73
C PRO A 6 7.71 11.60 25.47
N ALA A 7 6.65 11.70 26.27
CA ALA A 7 6.08 10.54 26.96
C ALA A 7 5.44 9.53 26.00
N SER A 8 5.00 9.98 24.83
CA SER A 8 4.49 9.16 23.74
C SER A 8 4.57 9.92 22.42
N VAL A 9 4.67 9.19 21.31
CA VAL A 9 4.60 9.72 19.95
C VAL A 9 3.53 8.96 19.19
N ARG A 10 2.61 9.70 18.56
CA ARG A 10 1.60 9.12 17.70
C ARG A 10 1.93 9.41 16.24
N VAL A 11 1.84 8.38 15.40
CA VAL A 11 2.11 8.45 13.97
C VAL A 11 0.97 7.78 13.22
N ARG A 12 0.63 8.34 12.06
CA ARG A 12 -0.22 7.65 11.09
C ARG A 12 0.55 7.43 9.79
N ALA A 13 0.39 6.26 9.18
CA ALA A 13 0.97 5.91 7.90
C ALA A 13 -0.12 5.39 6.95
N PRO A 14 -0.17 5.85 5.68
CA PRO A 14 -1.23 5.49 4.76
C PRO A 14 -1.05 4.09 4.17
N GLY A 15 -2.16 3.45 3.82
CA GLY A 15 -2.16 2.39 2.83
C GLY A 15 -1.93 2.95 1.43
N LYS A 16 -1.68 2.05 0.48
CA LYS A 16 -1.47 2.40 -0.94
C LYS A 16 -2.42 1.62 -1.84
N ILE A 17 -2.62 2.16 -3.01
CA ILE A 17 -3.15 1.43 -4.17
C ILE A 17 -2.15 1.55 -5.33
N ASN A 18 -2.17 0.58 -6.25
CA ASN A 18 -1.48 0.69 -7.52
C ASN A 18 -2.52 1.16 -8.55
N VAL A 19 -2.37 2.38 -9.05
CA VAL A 19 -3.21 2.89 -10.15
C VAL A 19 -2.71 2.41 -11.50
N PHE A 20 -1.46 1.96 -11.53
CA PHE A 20 -0.84 1.29 -12.67
C PHE A 20 0.17 0.27 -12.18
N LEU A 21 0.19 -0.91 -12.79
CA LEU A 21 1.22 -1.93 -12.55
C LEU A 21 1.45 -2.73 -13.83
N GLU A 22 2.63 -2.57 -14.40
CA GLU A 22 3.15 -3.38 -15.50
C GLU A 22 4.29 -4.25 -15.00
N VAL A 23 4.24 -5.54 -15.32
CA VAL A 23 5.19 -6.55 -14.85
C VAL A 23 5.98 -7.10 -16.03
N GLY A 24 7.30 -7.06 -15.95
CA GLY A 24 8.22 -7.65 -16.91
C GLY A 24 8.29 -9.18 -16.86
N ASP A 25 9.25 -9.74 -17.55
CA ASP A 25 9.55 -11.18 -17.46
C ASP A 25 10.20 -11.53 -16.12
N VAL A 26 10.06 -12.79 -15.72
CA VAL A 26 10.79 -13.34 -14.58
C VAL A 26 12.29 -13.32 -14.83
N GLN A 27 13.05 -12.81 -13.87
CA GLN A 27 14.51 -12.76 -13.91
C GLN A 27 15.14 -14.07 -13.37
N ASP A 28 16.46 -14.24 -13.55
CA ASP A 28 17.19 -15.42 -13.10
C ASP A 28 17.08 -15.68 -11.58
N ASP A 29 16.83 -14.63 -10.80
CA ASP A 29 16.66 -14.72 -9.34
C ASP A 29 15.20 -15.01 -8.90
N GLY A 30 14.29 -15.24 -9.87
CA GLY A 30 12.89 -15.53 -9.65
C GLY A 30 12.00 -14.32 -9.37
N TYR A 31 12.53 -13.10 -9.43
CA TYR A 31 11.77 -11.86 -9.31
C TYR A 31 11.42 -11.29 -10.69
N HIS A 32 10.46 -10.38 -10.71
CA HIS A 32 10.08 -9.62 -11.91
C HIS A 32 10.51 -8.16 -11.75
N GLU A 33 11.03 -7.58 -12.81
CA GLU A 33 11.04 -6.14 -12.93
C GLU A 33 9.62 -5.63 -13.11
N LEU A 34 9.33 -4.47 -12.55
CA LEU A 34 8.03 -3.85 -12.68
C LEU A 34 8.13 -2.34 -12.80
N ALA A 35 7.08 -1.76 -13.37
CA ALA A 35 6.82 -0.33 -13.29
C ALA A 35 5.42 -0.11 -12.71
N THR A 36 5.32 0.75 -11.72
CA THR A 36 4.06 1.01 -11.05
C THR A 36 3.88 2.50 -10.77
N ALA A 37 2.63 2.95 -10.77
CA ALA A 37 2.25 4.22 -10.19
C ALA A 37 1.46 3.93 -8.90
N PHE A 38 2.04 4.33 -7.77
CA PHE A 38 1.42 4.23 -6.46
C PHE A 38 0.65 5.51 -6.12
N GLN A 39 -0.47 5.35 -5.43
CA GLN A 39 -1.14 6.45 -4.75
C GLN A 39 -1.40 6.08 -3.28
N ALA A 40 -0.96 6.95 -2.36
CA ALA A 40 -1.26 6.83 -0.94
C ALA A 40 -2.70 7.28 -0.69
N VAL A 41 -3.45 6.49 0.08
CA VAL A 41 -4.87 6.73 0.34
C VAL A 41 -5.17 6.98 1.81
N SER A 42 -6.29 7.64 2.12
CA SER A 42 -6.68 8.08 3.45
C SER A 42 -7.15 6.95 4.38
N LEU A 43 -6.68 5.73 4.16
CA LEU A 43 -6.81 4.61 5.08
C LEU A 43 -5.48 4.43 5.80
N TYR A 44 -5.46 4.70 7.11
CA TYR A 44 -4.21 4.82 7.86
C TYR A 44 -4.05 3.72 8.91
N GLU A 45 -2.86 3.16 8.98
CA GLU A 45 -2.36 2.54 10.19
C GLU A 45 -2.03 3.63 11.22
N GLU A 46 -2.44 3.44 12.45
CA GLU A 46 -2.14 4.35 13.55
C GLU A 46 -1.18 3.65 14.51
N MET A 47 -0.08 4.30 14.84
CA MET A 47 0.92 3.79 15.78
C MET A 47 1.12 4.76 16.91
N THR A 48 1.23 4.22 18.12
CA THR A 48 1.71 4.96 19.31
C THR A 48 2.98 4.29 19.81
N ALA A 49 4.07 5.04 19.91
CA ALA A 49 5.31 4.60 20.52
C ALA A 49 5.45 5.25 21.91
N THR A 50 5.78 4.45 22.92
CA THR A 50 6.08 4.90 24.29
C THR A 50 7.42 4.34 24.75
N PRO A 51 8.16 5.04 25.67
CA PRO A 51 9.41 4.51 26.19
C PRO A 51 9.19 3.16 26.87
N ALA A 52 10.11 2.23 26.66
CA ALA A 52 10.17 0.93 27.33
C ALA A 52 11.63 0.46 27.42
N ASP A 53 11.90 -0.56 28.21
CA ASP A 53 13.26 -1.14 28.32
C ASP A 53 13.63 -1.92 27.06
N ASP A 54 12.66 -2.64 26.48
CA ASP A 54 12.82 -3.44 25.27
C ASP A 54 11.89 -2.94 24.14
N ILE A 55 12.16 -3.41 22.89
CA ILE A 55 11.24 -3.21 21.77
C ILE A 55 10.16 -4.28 21.81
N THR A 56 8.93 -3.85 22.11
CA THR A 56 7.75 -4.70 22.21
C THR A 56 6.61 -4.18 21.34
N LEU A 57 5.66 -5.05 20.99
CA LEU A 57 4.55 -4.73 20.09
C LEU A 57 3.22 -5.22 20.64
N SER A 58 2.21 -4.39 20.51
CA SER A 58 0.80 -4.77 20.63
C SER A 58 0.04 -4.35 19.35
N VAL A 59 -0.93 -5.17 18.94
CA VAL A 59 -1.73 -4.93 17.74
C VAL A 59 -3.21 -5.02 18.09
N THR A 60 -3.99 -4.05 17.63
CA THR A 60 -5.45 -4.02 17.72
C THR A 60 -6.06 -3.72 16.35
N ALA A 61 -7.29 -4.13 16.12
CA ALA A 61 -8.02 -3.84 14.89
C ALA A 61 -8.86 -2.56 15.03
N LYS A 62 -9.02 -1.85 13.93
CA LYS A 62 -10.02 -0.79 13.77
C LYS A 62 -11.21 -1.38 12.99
N GLY A 63 -12.35 -1.50 13.66
CA GLY A 63 -13.52 -2.12 13.06
C GLY A 63 -13.41 -3.65 12.92
N PRO A 64 -14.08 -4.26 11.93
CA PRO A 64 -14.18 -5.72 11.79
C PRO A 64 -12.97 -6.36 11.08
N LEU A 65 -11.81 -5.69 11.06
CA LEU A 65 -10.61 -6.21 10.42
C LEU A 65 -10.08 -7.44 11.17
N ASP A 66 -9.86 -8.53 10.45
CA ASP A 66 -9.16 -9.69 10.99
C ASP A 66 -7.66 -9.41 11.09
N ILE A 67 -7.12 -9.57 12.29
CA ILE A 67 -5.70 -9.43 12.63
C ILE A 67 -5.09 -10.74 13.12
N GLU A 68 -5.83 -11.85 13.02
CA GLU A 68 -5.30 -13.16 13.37
C GLU A 68 -4.09 -13.48 12.48
N GLY A 69 -3.03 -13.98 13.09
CA GLY A 69 -1.78 -14.28 12.38
C GLY A 69 -0.86 -13.07 12.15
N VAL A 70 -1.22 -11.84 12.53
CA VAL A 70 -0.27 -10.72 12.54
C VAL A 70 0.77 -10.98 13.63
N PRO A 71 2.07 -11.17 13.28
CA PRO A 71 3.09 -11.48 14.27
C PRO A 71 3.30 -10.28 15.20
N ILE A 72 3.53 -10.55 16.49
CA ILE A 72 3.86 -9.53 17.51
C ILE A 72 5.32 -9.61 17.98
N ASP A 73 6.13 -10.35 17.26
CA ASP A 73 7.54 -10.62 17.50
C ASP A 73 8.44 -10.05 16.38
N ASP A 74 9.68 -10.52 16.32
CA ASP A 74 10.72 -10.09 15.36
C ASP A 74 10.38 -10.35 13.88
N ARG A 75 9.34 -11.10 13.59
CA ARG A 75 8.81 -11.28 12.23
C ARG A 75 8.00 -10.07 11.78
N ASN A 76 7.53 -9.23 12.73
CA ASN A 76 6.78 -8.02 12.39
C ASN A 76 7.72 -6.92 11.87
N LEU A 77 7.34 -6.30 10.74
CA LEU A 77 8.15 -5.26 10.11
C LEU A 77 8.31 -4.01 10.99
N ALA A 78 7.34 -3.67 11.84
CA ALA A 78 7.45 -2.54 12.76
C ALA A 78 8.52 -2.79 13.84
N VAL A 79 8.58 -4.01 14.39
CA VAL A 79 9.62 -4.40 15.37
C VAL A 79 10.99 -4.37 14.68
N ARG A 80 11.09 -4.91 13.48
CA ARG A 80 12.33 -4.88 12.68
C ARG A 80 12.77 -3.45 12.35
N ALA A 81 11.82 -2.57 12.05
CA ALA A 81 12.08 -1.16 11.76
C ALA A 81 12.66 -0.43 12.99
N ALA A 82 12.06 -0.59 14.16
CA ALA A 82 12.55 0.00 15.40
C ALA A 82 13.95 -0.52 15.75
N ARG A 83 14.19 -1.84 15.66
CA ARG A 83 15.52 -2.42 15.90
C ARG A 83 16.59 -1.93 14.92
N LEU A 84 16.23 -1.87 13.63
CA LEU A 84 17.13 -1.37 12.59
C LEU A 84 17.53 0.08 12.86
N LEU A 85 16.56 0.91 13.27
CA LEU A 85 16.78 2.32 13.61
C LEU A 85 17.71 2.43 14.85
N ALA A 86 17.42 1.72 15.95
CA ALA A 86 18.23 1.72 17.15
C ALA A 86 19.68 1.28 16.87
N GLN A 87 19.84 0.18 16.12
CA GLN A 87 21.16 -0.32 15.72
C GLN A 87 21.91 0.71 14.86
N THR A 88 21.24 1.37 13.92
CA THR A 88 21.88 2.37 13.03
C THR A 88 22.29 3.62 13.82
N ALA A 89 21.47 4.03 14.81
CA ALA A 89 21.76 5.17 15.66
C ALA A 89 22.78 4.84 16.79
N GLY A 90 23.15 3.57 16.97
CA GLY A 90 24.05 3.13 18.04
C GLY A 90 23.51 3.36 19.45
N ILE A 91 22.18 3.24 19.62
CA ILE A 91 21.50 3.46 20.91
C ILE A 91 20.96 2.15 21.47
N ASP A 92 20.95 2.06 22.81
CA ASP A 92 20.33 0.97 23.57
C ASP A 92 19.08 1.52 24.28
N ARG A 93 18.01 1.72 23.49
CA ARG A 93 16.73 2.21 23.94
C ARG A 93 15.61 1.36 23.40
N GLY A 94 14.69 0.95 24.27
CA GLY A 94 13.49 0.25 23.89
C GLY A 94 12.32 1.21 23.56
N ALA A 95 11.26 0.61 23.05
CA ALA A 95 9.98 1.26 22.81
C ALA A 95 8.85 0.21 22.82
N HIS A 96 7.73 0.53 23.44
CA HIS A 96 6.50 -0.22 23.21
C HIS A 96 5.75 0.41 22.04
N LEU A 97 5.53 -0.38 21.00
CA LEU A 97 4.78 0.00 19.80
C LEU A 97 3.35 -0.53 19.93
N SER A 98 2.37 0.36 19.87
CA SER A 98 0.95 -0.02 19.82
C SER A 98 0.39 0.32 18.47
N ILE A 99 0.06 -0.70 17.65
CA ILE A 99 -0.53 -0.54 16.33
C ILE A 99 -2.04 -0.71 16.40
N ARG A 100 -2.76 0.21 15.76
CA ARG A 100 -4.18 0.09 15.47
C ARG A 100 -4.37 -0.05 13.97
N LYS A 101 -4.55 -1.32 13.53
CA LYS A 101 -4.66 -1.66 12.11
C LYS A 101 -5.99 -1.28 11.51
N ALA A 102 -5.92 -0.64 10.35
CA ALA A 102 -7.08 -0.33 9.53
C ALA A 102 -6.89 -0.78 8.06
N VAL A 103 -5.64 -0.91 7.61
CA VAL A 103 -5.33 -1.40 6.27
C VAL A 103 -5.44 -2.93 6.26
N PRO A 104 -6.17 -3.53 5.29
CA PRO A 104 -6.38 -4.97 5.21
C PRO A 104 -5.08 -5.76 5.23
N VAL A 105 -5.03 -6.82 6.06
CA VAL A 105 -3.87 -7.71 6.16
C VAL A 105 -3.81 -8.58 4.90
N ALA A 106 -2.64 -8.68 4.27
CA ALA A 106 -2.44 -9.39 3.00
C ALA A 106 -3.41 -8.97 1.88
N GLY A 107 -3.91 -7.72 1.94
CA GLY A 107 -4.88 -7.15 1.01
C GLY A 107 -4.29 -6.44 -0.22
N GLY A 108 -2.98 -6.49 -0.46
CA GLY A 108 -2.35 -5.77 -1.59
C GLY A 108 -2.17 -4.26 -1.36
N MET A 109 -2.42 -3.76 -0.15
CA MET A 109 -2.43 -2.33 0.20
C MET A 109 -1.23 -1.85 1.04
N GLY A 110 -0.23 -2.70 1.27
CA GLY A 110 1.00 -2.31 1.97
C GLY A 110 0.86 -2.03 3.48
N GLY A 111 -0.14 -2.63 4.18
CA GLY A 111 -0.38 -2.36 5.60
C GLY A 111 0.82 -2.64 6.50
N GLY A 112 1.52 -3.77 6.30
CA GLY A 112 2.76 -4.06 7.06
C GLY A 112 3.91 -3.08 6.76
N SER A 113 3.97 -2.57 5.53
CA SER A 113 4.93 -1.53 5.13
C SER A 113 4.59 -0.18 5.75
N ALA A 114 3.30 0.14 5.87
CA ALA A 114 2.83 1.31 6.60
C ALA A 114 3.17 1.23 8.09
N ASP A 115 3.01 0.03 8.72
CA ASP A 115 3.43 -0.19 10.11
C ASP A 115 4.94 0.05 10.29
N ALA A 116 5.77 -0.45 9.37
CA ALA A 116 7.22 -0.25 9.41
C ALA A 116 7.61 1.23 9.25
N ALA A 117 7.00 1.93 8.30
CA ALA A 117 7.22 3.36 8.08
C ALA A 117 6.79 4.18 9.32
N ALA A 118 5.64 3.83 9.91
CA ALA A 118 5.18 4.45 11.15
C ALA A 118 6.18 4.21 12.30
N ALA A 119 6.73 3.01 12.43
CA ALA A 119 7.72 2.68 13.46
C ALA A 119 9.01 3.48 13.30
N LEU A 120 9.53 3.63 12.08
CA LEU A 120 10.71 4.47 11.81
C LEU A 120 10.48 5.91 12.28
N VAL A 121 9.35 6.52 11.89
CA VAL A 121 9.02 7.91 12.24
C VAL A 121 8.74 8.06 13.74
N ALA A 122 7.99 7.11 14.33
CA ALA A 122 7.63 7.17 15.75
C ALA A 122 8.84 7.01 16.66
N CYS A 123 9.73 6.06 16.37
CA CYS A 123 10.94 5.83 17.15
C CYS A 123 11.97 6.94 16.96
N ASP A 124 12.14 7.47 15.72
CA ASP A 124 13.00 8.63 15.48
C ASP A 124 12.59 9.81 16.37
N ALA A 125 11.30 10.13 16.39
CA ALA A 125 10.76 11.21 17.21
C ALA A 125 10.82 10.89 18.71
N LEU A 126 10.50 9.65 19.13
CA LEU A 126 10.52 9.23 20.53
C LEU A 126 11.94 9.29 21.13
N TRP A 127 12.91 8.84 20.37
CA TRP A 127 14.31 8.82 20.79
C TRP A 127 15.03 10.16 20.55
N GLY A 128 14.40 11.11 19.82
CA GLY A 128 14.95 12.42 19.54
C GLY A 128 16.17 12.38 18.63
N LEU A 129 16.20 11.45 17.67
CA LEU A 129 17.35 11.25 16.78
C LEU A 129 17.43 12.34 15.71
N GLY A 130 16.28 12.77 15.19
CA GLY A 130 16.19 13.77 14.13
C GLY A 130 16.85 13.34 12.83
N MET A 131 16.70 12.06 12.47
CA MET A 131 17.30 11.52 11.23
C MET A 131 16.76 12.24 10.00
N PRO A 132 17.63 12.61 9.04
CA PRO A 132 17.19 13.12 7.76
C PRO A 132 16.27 12.13 7.05
N MET A 133 15.22 12.63 6.37
CA MET A 133 14.26 11.78 5.65
C MET A 133 14.93 10.83 4.65
N GLY A 134 16.02 11.24 3.99
CA GLY A 134 16.78 10.38 3.10
C GLY A 134 17.47 9.20 3.79
N GLU A 135 17.81 9.33 5.09
CA GLU A 135 18.32 8.21 5.89
C GLU A 135 17.22 7.25 6.30
N LEU A 136 16.08 7.79 6.75
CA LEU A 136 14.89 6.97 7.03
C LEU A 136 14.45 6.20 5.77
N ALA A 137 14.49 6.82 4.59
CA ALA A 137 14.16 6.17 3.32
C ALA A 137 15.13 5.02 2.99
N ARG A 138 16.45 5.18 3.26
CA ARG A 138 17.42 4.09 3.09
C ARG A 138 17.18 2.92 4.05
N LEU A 139 16.77 3.20 5.29
CA LEU A 139 16.38 2.16 6.24
C LEU A 139 15.08 1.48 5.79
N ALA A 140 14.11 2.25 5.32
CA ALA A 140 12.85 1.75 4.79
C ALA A 140 13.05 0.74 3.65
N ALA A 141 13.94 1.04 2.69
CA ALA A 141 14.26 0.15 1.57
C ALA A 141 14.86 -1.21 2.01
N ARG A 142 15.55 -1.27 3.16
CA ARG A 142 16.08 -2.53 3.73
C ARG A 142 14.99 -3.40 4.37
N LEU A 143 13.83 -2.84 4.66
CA LEU A 143 12.72 -3.54 5.32
C LEU A 143 11.75 -4.17 4.32
N GLY A 144 11.54 -3.53 3.17
CA GLY A 144 10.66 -4.02 2.12
C GLY A 144 10.41 -2.97 1.04
N ALA A 145 10.03 -3.41 -0.16
CA ALA A 145 9.87 -2.57 -1.35
C ALA A 145 8.82 -1.44 -1.17
N ASP A 146 7.72 -1.71 -0.49
CA ASP A 146 6.64 -0.73 -0.28
C ASP A 146 6.88 0.21 0.93
N VAL A 147 7.89 -0.07 1.79
CA VAL A 147 8.14 0.74 3.00
C VAL A 147 8.59 2.17 2.67
N PRO A 148 9.48 2.40 1.68
CA PRO A 148 9.83 3.74 1.25
C PRO A 148 8.63 4.55 0.76
N PHE A 149 7.68 3.91 0.05
CA PHE A 149 6.47 4.58 -0.40
C PHE A 149 5.55 4.96 0.78
N ALA A 150 5.34 4.08 1.74
CA ALA A 150 4.55 4.39 2.93
C ALA A 150 5.15 5.56 3.75
N LEU A 151 6.47 5.71 3.72
CA LEU A 151 7.18 6.84 4.33
C LEU A 151 7.00 8.13 3.52
N LEU A 152 7.10 8.06 2.18
CA LEU A 152 6.98 9.19 1.26
C LEU A 152 5.54 9.68 1.13
N GLY A 153 4.61 8.76 0.86
CA GLY A 153 3.21 9.05 0.52
C GLY A 153 3.04 9.76 -0.82
N GLY A 154 1.92 10.44 -0.98
CA GLY A 154 1.60 11.15 -2.21
C GLY A 154 1.31 10.21 -3.37
N THR A 155 1.87 10.54 -4.52
CA THR A 155 1.90 9.70 -5.72
C THR A 155 3.36 9.51 -6.14
N ALA A 156 3.74 8.29 -6.50
CA ALA A 156 5.09 7.98 -6.95
C ALA A 156 5.10 6.93 -8.04
N VAL A 157 6.08 7.02 -8.93
CA VAL A 157 6.46 5.95 -9.84
C VAL A 157 7.49 5.08 -9.13
N GLY A 158 7.25 3.77 -9.14
CA GLY A 158 8.21 2.77 -8.68
C GLY A 158 8.72 1.94 -9.85
N THR A 159 10.03 1.72 -9.89
CA THR A 159 10.72 0.85 -10.86
C THR A 159 11.56 -0.21 -10.14
N GLY A 160 12.26 -1.06 -10.88
CA GLY A 160 12.99 -2.19 -10.31
C GLY A 160 12.02 -3.20 -9.71
N ARG A 161 12.05 -3.40 -8.40
CA ARG A 161 11.08 -4.22 -7.65
C ARG A 161 9.96 -3.39 -7.02
N GLY A 162 9.81 -2.14 -7.46
CA GLY A 162 8.86 -1.15 -6.90
C GLY A 162 9.47 -0.29 -5.80
N ASP A 163 10.75 -0.45 -5.51
CA ASP A 163 11.49 0.22 -4.44
C ASP A 163 12.31 1.43 -4.90
N GLU A 164 12.59 1.54 -6.19
CA GLU A 164 13.19 2.72 -6.80
C GLU A 164 12.11 3.78 -7.07
N LEU A 165 11.88 4.65 -6.10
CA LEU A 165 10.78 5.59 -6.13
C LEU A 165 11.18 6.96 -6.69
N SER A 166 10.35 7.45 -7.60
CA SER A 166 10.37 8.82 -8.10
C SER A 166 9.03 9.49 -7.82
N PRO A 167 8.99 10.60 -7.05
CA PRO A 167 7.74 11.33 -6.82
C PRO A 167 7.08 11.74 -8.14
N ALA A 168 5.78 11.50 -8.26
CA ALA A 168 4.99 11.91 -9.41
C ALA A 168 4.08 13.09 -9.04
N LEU A 169 3.95 14.03 -9.97
CA LEU A 169 3.04 15.15 -9.79
C LEU A 169 1.59 14.67 -9.94
N ALA A 170 0.82 14.84 -8.88
CA ALA A 170 -0.62 14.66 -8.90
C ALA A 170 -1.30 15.92 -8.38
N ARG A 171 -2.40 16.31 -8.99
CA ARG A 171 -3.21 17.47 -8.57
C ARG A 171 -4.58 16.99 -8.13
N GLY A 172 -5.23 17.81 -7.30
CA GLY A 172 -6.58 17.54 -6.86
C GLY A 172 -6.70 16.36 -5.90
N ARG A 173 -7.85 15.74 -5.94
CA ARG A 173 -8.25 14.63 -5.10
C ARG A 173 -8.90 13.57 -6.00
N PHE A 174 -8.52 12.33 -5.79
CA PHE A 174 -9.18 11.17 -6.37
C PHE A 174 -9.92 10.44 -5.26
N ASP A 175 -11.19 10.17 -5.46
CA ASP A 175 -12.03 9.46 -4.51
C ASP A 175 -12.19 8.00 -4.93
N TRP A 176 -11.99 7.12 -3.98
CA TRP A 176 -11.97 5.67 -4.18
C TRP A 176 -12.91 4.98 -3.21
N VAL A 177 -13.53 3.92 -3.65
CA VAL A 177 -14.20 2.96 -2.76
C VAL A 177 -13.39 1.67 -2.75
N LEU A 178 -12.88 1.30 -1.58
CA LEU A 178 -12.13 0.07 -1.39
C LEU A 178 -13.08 -1.02 -0.92
N VAL A 179 -12.95 -2.21 -1.51
CA VAL A 179 -13.63 -3.41 -1.05
C VAL A 179 -12.56 -4.43 -0.67
N PRO A 180 -12.21 -4.52 0.62
CA PRO A 180 -11.31 -5.55 1.11
C PRO A 180 -11.98 -6.91 1.05
N ASN A 181 -11.17 -7.96 1.08
CA ASN A 181 -11.64 -9.33 1.20
C ASN A 181 -10.95 -9.97 2.42
N ASP A 182 -11.70 -10.77 3.19
CA ASP A 182 -11.21 -11.38 4.42
C ASP A 182 -10.16 -12.47 4.18
N GLU A 183 -10.22 -13.13 3.02
CA GLU A 183 -9.23 -14.13 2.64
C GLU A 183 -8.09 -13.47 1.85
N GLY A 184 -6.94 -13.26 2.49
CA GLY A 184 -5.75 -12.72 1.86
C GLY A 184 -5.23 -13.54 0.69
N MET A 185 -4.46 -12.92 -0.20
CA MET A 185 -3.78 -13.59 -1.30
C MET A 185 -2.27 -13.54 -1.13
N SER A 186 -1.61 -14.67 -1.41
CA SER A 186 -0.16 -14.74 -1.40
C SER A 186 0.43 -14.08 -2.65
N THR A 187 1.17 -13.00 -2.50
CA THR A 187 1.81 -12.30 -3.61
C THR A 187 2.65 -13.22 -4.51
N PRO A 188 3.52 -14.12 -4.00
CA PRO A 188 4.25 -15.06 -4.84
C PRO A 188 3.35 -15.99 -5.66
N VAL A 189 2.20 -16.38 -5.12
CA VAL A 189 1.25 -17.25 -5.84
C VAL A 189 0.62 -16.50 -7.01
N VAL A 190 0.27 -15.21 -6.84
CA VAL A 190 -0.31 -14.38 -7.90
C VAL A 190 0.70 -14.13 -9.02
N TYR A 191 1.97 -13.86 -8.70
CA TYR A 191 3.04 -13.75 -9.71
C TYR A 191 3.28 -15.08 -10.45
N GLY A 192 3.30 -16.19 -9.74
CA GLY A 192 3.39 -17.52 -10.37
C GLY A 192 2.22 -17.82 -11.32
N GLU A 193 1.01 -17.34 -10.97
CA GLU A 193 -0.16 -17.45 -11.84
C GLU A 193 -0.06 -16.51 -13.05
N LEU A 194 0.54 -15.32 -12.91
CA LEU A 194 0.84 -14.44 -14.05
C LEU A 194 1.70 -15.16 -15.08
N ASP A 195 2.79 -15.80 -14.63
CA ASP A 195 3.68 -16.56 -15.51
C ASP A 195 2.96 -17.73 -16.18
N ALA A 196 2.12 -18.43 -15.43
CA ALA A 196 1.31 -19.53 -15.96
C ALA A 196 0.28 -19.01 -16.98
N HIS A 197 -0.37 -17.88 -16.69
CA HIS A 197 -1.32 -17.22 -17.58
C HIS A 197 -0.65 -16.80 -18.90
N ARG A 198 0.51 -16.14 -18.82
CA ARG A 198 1.28 -15.74 -20.01
C ARG A 198 1.69 -16.93 -20.86
N ARG A 199 2.14 -18.03 -20.24
CA ARG A 199 2.47 -19.26 -21.00
C ARG A 199 1.25 -19.90 -21.66
N ARG A 200 0.07 -19.94 -20.99
CA ARG A 200 -1.15 -20.50 -21.57
C ARG A 200 -1.67 -19.69 -22.74
N HIS A 201 -1.47 -18.38 -22.72
CA HIS A 201 -2.01 -17.45 -23.73
C HIS A 201 -0.93 -16.81 -24.61
N ALA A 202 0.25 -17.45 -24.71
CA ALA A 202 1.39 -16.89 -25.46
C ALA A 202 1.12 -16.59 -26.95
N VAL A 203 0.08 -17.20 -27.52
CA VAL A 203 -0.35 -16.93 -28.91
C VAL A 203 -1.23 -15.69 -29.00
N ASP A 204 -2.02 -15.41 -27.95
CA ASP A 204 -3.04 -14.36 -27.93
C ASP A 204 -2.55 -13.06 -27.29
N ILE A 205 -1.63 -13.16 -26.33
CA ILE A 205 -1.04 -12.00 -25.63
C ILE A 205 0.42 -11.87 -26.04
N GLY A 206 0.84 -10.63 -26.27
CA GLY A 206 2.24 -10.34 -26.60
C GLY A 206 3.20 -10.75 -25.46
N PRO A 207 4.52 -10.83 -25.76
CA PRO A 207 5.52 -11.09 -24.73
C PRO A 207 5.50 -9.98 -23.66
N ALA A 208 5.91 -10.33 -22.44
CA ALA A 208 6.12 -9.34 -21.41
C ALA A 208 7.11 -8.25 -21.85
N PRO A 209 6.95 -7.01 -21.40
CA PRO A 209 7.91 -5.96 -21.74
C PRO A 209 9.29 -6.30 -21.15
N ARG A 210 10.34 -6.07 -21.92
CA ARG A 210 11.72 -6.25 -21.44
C ARG A 210 12.09 -5.23 -20.38
N VAL A 211 11.56 -4.02 -20.52
CA VAL A 211 11.72 -2.91 -19.58
C VAL A 211 10.32 -2.36 -19.32
N PRO A 212 9.69 -2.71 -18.20
CA PRO A 212 8.41 -2.14 -17.83
C PRO A 212 8.50 -0.62 -17.67
N ALA A 213 7.43 0.08 -18.07
CA ALA A 213 7.35 1.54 -17.93
C ALA A 213 5.92 1.97 -17.60
N VAL A 214 5.79 2.98 -16.74
CA VAL A 214 4.48 3.57 -16.47
C VAL A 214 4.01 4.32 -17.72
N ASP A 215 2.77 4.05 -18.13
CA ASP A 215 2.16 4.71 -19.27
C ASP A 215 2.12 6.24 -19.04
N PRO A 216 2.63 7.05 -19.98
CA PRO A 216 2.59 8.51 -19.87
C PRO A 216 1.18 9.08 -19.67
N ASP A 217 0.14 8.43 -20.18
CA ASP A 217 -1.25 8.88 -20.03
C ASP A 217 -1.73 8.78 -18.59
N VAL A 218 -1.28 7.77 -17.81
CA VAL A 218 -1.51 7.69 -16.37
C VAL A 218 -0.93 8.91 -15.66
N LEU A 219 0.33 9.26 -15.97
CA LEU A 219 1.00 10.40 -15.37
C LEU A 219 0.36 11.73 -15.79
N HIS A 220 -0.17 11.77 -17.01
CA HIS A 220 -0.90 12.93 -17.49
C HIS A 220 -2.22 13.11 -16.74
N ALA A 221 -3.03 12.06 -16.59
CA ALA A 221 -4.29 12.07 -15.85
C ALA A 221 -4.08 12.48 -14.38
N LEU A 222 -3.08 11.92 -13.71
CA LEU A 222 -2.71 12.28 -12.34
C LEU A 222 -2.33 13.76 -12.21
N ARG A 223 -1.53 14.27 -13.16
CA ARG A 223 -1.11 15.67 -13.18
C ARG A 223 -2.25 16.65 -13.46
N GLN A 224 -3.24 16.25 -14.26
CA GLN A 224 -4.43 17.05 -14.52
C GLN A 224 -5.42 17.00 -13.34
N GLY A 225 -5.40 15.94 -12.53
CA GLY A 225 -6.41 15.69 -11.49
C GLY A 225 -7.73 15.22 -12.08
N ASP A 226 -7.67 14.55 -13.24
CA ASP A 226 -8.83 14.12 -14.01
C ASP A 226 -9.13 12.65 -13.74
N ALA A 227 -10.20 12.37 -13.02
CA ALA A 227 -10.61 11.03 -12.64
C ALA A 227 -11.12 10.22 -13.83
N GLU A 228 -11.82 10.84 -14.80
CA GLU A 228 -12.34 10.14 -15.98
C GLU A 228 -11.17 9.71 -16.89
N MET A 229 -10.17 10.57 -17.07
CA MET A 229 -8.95 10.23 -17.80
C MET A 229 -8.17 9.12 -17.07
N LEU A 230 -8.04 9.21 -15.74
CA LEU A 230 -7.34 8.18 -14.96
C LEU A 230 -8.05 6.82 -15.07
N ALA A 231 -9.38 6.80 -15.06
CA ALA A 231 -10.17 5.58 -15.19
C ALA A 231 -9.85 4.80 -16.48
N GLN A 232 -9.59 5.52 -17.58
CA GLN A 232 -9.26 4.92 -18.88
C GLN A 232 -7.84 4.33 -18.94
N THR A 233 -6.99 4.68 -17.98
CA THR A 233 -5.57 4.30 -17.94
C THR A 233 -5.22 3.35 -16.80
N LEU A 234 -6.19 3.01 -15.92
CA LEU A 234 -5.97 2.04 -14.85
C LEU A 234 -5.56 0.69 -15.43
N ARG A 235 -4.45 0.15 -14.93
CA ARG A 235 -3.92 -1.14 -15.37
C ARG A 235 -3.22 -1.85 -14.24
N ASN A 236 -3.47 -3.16 -14.15
CA ASN A 236 -2.72 -4.04 -13.27
C ASN A 236 -2.54 -5.41 -13.94
N ASP A 237 -1.32 -5.73 -14.33
CA ASP A 237 -1.00 -7.02 -14.96
C ASP A 237 -1.30 -8.22 -14.05
N LEU A 238 -1.36 -8.01 -12.73
CA LEU A 238 -1.74 -9.05 -11.77
C LEU A 238 -3.26 -9.23 -11.65
N GLN A 239 -4.09 -8.37 -12.29
CA GLN A 239 -5.55 -8.45 -12.16
C GLN A 239 -6.11 -9.76 -12.74
N ALA A 240 -5.76 -10.12 -13.96
CA ALA A 240 -6.23 -11.37 -14.56
C ALA A 240 -5.80 -12.62 -13.76
N PRO A 241 -4.54 -12.75 -13.32
CA PRO A 241 -4.12 -13.79 -12.38
C PRO A 241 -4.92 -13.82 -11.06
N ALA A 242 -5.12 -12.65 -10.43
CA ALA A 242 -5.87 -12.56 -9.20
C ALA A 242 -7.33 -13.01 -9.37
N LEU A 243 -8.00 -12.59 -10.45
CA LEU A 243 -9.35 -13.00 -10.78
C LEU A 243 -9.46 -14.48 -11.15
N HIS A 244 -8.40 -15.07 -11.73
CA HIS A 244 -8.35 -16.52 -11.98
C HIS A 244 -8.27 -17.32 -10.69
N LEU A 245 -7.42 -16.90 -9.75
CA LEU A 245 -7.28 -17.54 -8.44
C LEU A 245 -8.52 -17.32 -7.56
N ARG A 246 -9.18 -16.16 -7.70
CA ARG A 246 -10.34 -15.74 -6.90
C ARG A 246 -11.44 -15.20 -7.82
N SER A 247 -12.19 -16.12 -8.42
CA SER A 247 -13.27 -15.79 -9.37
C SER A 247 -14.44 -14.99 -8.76
N ASP A 248 -14.60 -15.03 -7.43
CA ASP A 248 -15.57 -14.21 -6.70
C ASP A 248 -15.28 -12.70 -6.84
N LEU A 249 -14.01 -12.30 -6.94
CA LEU A 249 -13.61 -10.90 -7.14
C LEU A 249 -14.15 -10.31 -8.45
N ALA A 250 -14.25 -11.11 -9.52
CA ALA A 250 -14.78 -10.66 -10.81
C ALA A 250 -16.22 -10.15 -10.69
N ARG A 251 -17.07 -10.84 -9.91
CA ARG A 251 -18.46 -10.42 -9.67
C ARG A 251 -18.56 -9.14 -8.86
N VAL A 252 -17.63 -8.93 -7.92
CA VAL A 252 -17.57 -7.70 -7.12
C VAL A 252 -17.09 -6.54 -8.00
N LEU A 253 -16.09 -6.78 -8.87
CA LEU A 253 -15.58 -5.80 -9.81
C LEU A 253 -16.69 -5.30 -10.76
N GLU A 254 -17.39 -6.24 -11.41
CA GLU A 254 -18.53 -5.95 -12.28
C GLU A 254 -19.66 -5.20 -11.55
N ARG A 255 -19.93 -5.58 -10.30
CA ARG A 255 -20.93 -4.89 -9.48
C ARG A 255 -20.53 -3.44 -9.18
N GLY A 256 -19.29 -3.17 -8.80
CA GLY A 256 -18.82 -1.81 -8.53
C GLY A 256 -18.92 -0.93 -9.78
N GLU A 257 -18.49 -1.43 -10.92
CA GLU A 257 -18.56 -0.70 -12.20
C GLU A 257 -20.01 -0.45 -12.63
N SER A 258 -20.89 -1.46 -12.54
CA SER A 258 -22.32 -1.29 -12.86
C SER A 258 -23.06 -0.41 -11.86
N SER A 259 -22.50 -0.13 -10.69
CA SER A 259 -23.07 0.72 -9.64
C SER A 259 -22.55 2.16 -9.64
N GLY A 260 -21.79 2.57 -10.67
CA GLY A 260 -21.40 3.97 -10.88
C GLY A 260 -19.94 4.27 -10.61
N ALA A 261 -19.07 3.26 -10.40
CA ALA A 261 -17.63 3.49 -10.47
C ALA A 261 -17.22 3.85 -11.90
N LEU A 262 -16.27 4.77 -12.07
CA LEU A 262 -15.67 5.07 -13.37
C LEU A 262 -14.87 3.88 -13.89
N ALA A 263 -14.16 3.19 -12.99
CA ALA A 263 -13.44 1.95 -13.24
C ALA A 263 -13.10 1.25 -11.93
N GLY A 264 -12.88 -0.07 -11.99
CA GLY A 264 -12.43 -0.89 -10.89
C GLY A 264 -11.10 -1.57 -11.18
N ILE A 265 -10.27 -1.75 -10.16
CA ILE A 265 -8.97 -2.41 -10.28
C ILE A 265 -8.66 -3.24 -9.03
N VAL A 266 -7.94 -4.35 -9.20
CA VAL A 266 -7.32 -5.07 -8.09
C VAL A 266 -6.12 -4.26 -7.59
N SER A 267 -6.00 -4.03 -6.28
CA SER A 267 -4.85 -3.33 -5.71
C SER A 267 -3.64 -4.26 -5.56
N GLY A 268 -2.58 -4.03 -6.34
CA GLY A 268 -1.39 -4.87 -6.34
C GLY A 268 -1.71 -6.34 -6.66
N SER A 269 -1.27 -7.27 -5.82
CA SER A 269 -1.62 -8.69 -5.94
C SER A 269 -3.03 -9.02 -5.42
N GLY A 270 -3.76 -8.05 -4.93
CA GLY A 270 -5.09 -8.22 -4.33
C GLY A 270 -5.07 -8.82 -2.92
N PRO A 271 -6.24 -9.28 -2.42
CA PRO A 271 -7.54 -9.32 -3.08
C PRO A 271 -8.40 -8.04 -2.98
N THR A 272 -7.87 -6.95 -2.39
CA THR A 272 -8.63 -5.71 -2.30
C THR A 272 -8.93 -5.14 -3.68
N LEU A 273 -10.19 -4.80 -3.91
CA LEU A 273 -10.63 -4.05 -5.08
C LEU A 273 -10.69 -2.55 -4.76
N ALA A 274 -10.25 -1.73 -5.70
CA ALA A 274 -10.31 -0.28 -5.61
C ALA A 274 -11.14 0.26 -6.78
N PHE A 275 -12.18 1.01 -6.47
CA PHE A 275 -13.10 1.61 -7.45
C PHE A 275 -12.89 3.11 -7.48
N LEU A 276 -12.48 3.65 -8.61
CA LEU A 276 -12.36 5.08 -8.84
C LEU A 276 -13.75 5.67 -9.12
N THR A 277 -14.04 6.80 -8.51
CA THR A 277 -15.28 7.54 -8.71
C THR A 277 -15.01 8.95 -9.22
N ALA A 278 -16.03 9.59 -9.76
CA ALA A 278 -15.91 10.94 -10.33
C ALA A 278 -15.55 11.98 -9.24
N ASP A 279 -16.16 11.83 -8.06
CA ASP A 279 -16.05 12.76 -6.94
C ASP A 279 -16.42 12.08 -5.61
N GLU A 280 -16.37 12.85 -4.53
CA GLU A 280 -16.72 12.40 -3.18
C GLU A 280 -18.19 11.95 -3.05
N SER A 281 -19.12 12.64 -3.70
CA SER A 281 -20.54 12.27 -3.66
C SER A 281 -20.77 10.91 -4.30
N SER A 282 -20.22 10.71 -5.49
CA SER A 282 -20.27 9.43 -6.21
C SER A 282 -19.60 8.29 -5.41
N ALA A 283 -18.53 8.59 -4.67
CA ALA A 283 -17.88 7.61 -3.80
C ALA A 283 -18.78 7.20 -2.62
N ILE A 284 -19.46 8.15 -2.00
CA ILE A 284 -20.40 7.88 -0.91
C ILE A 284 -21.58 7.03 -1.41
N ASP A 285 -22.15 7.38 -2.55
CA ASP A 285 -23.28 6.64 -3.16
C ASP A 285 -22.87 5.20 -3.50
N LEU A 286 -21.68 5.02 -4.09
CA LEU A 286 -21.14 3.70 -4.39
C LEU A 286 -20.87 2.90 -3.11
N GLN A 287 -20.26 3.53 -2.09
CA GLN A 287 -20.02 2.88 -0.78
C GLN A 287 -21.34 2.37 -0.18
N VAL A 288 -22.40 3.20 -0.16
CA VAL A 288 -23.71 2.82 0.37
C VAL A 288 -24.29 1.65 -0.43
N THR A 289 -24.21 1.71 -1.77
CA THR A 289 -24.74 0.66 -2.66
C THR A 289 -24.03 -0.68 -2.44
N LEU A 290 -22.70 -0.69 -2.35
CA LEU A 290 -21.93 -1.90 -2.11
C LEU A 290 -22.15 -2.45 -0.69
N SER A 291 -22.26 -1.56 0.30
CA SER A 291 -22.55 -1.94 1.69
C SER A 291 -23.94 -2.57 1.82
N ALA A 292 -24.95 -2.00 1.13
CA ALA A 292 -26.30 -2.57 1.09
C ALA A 292 -26.34 -3.97 0.42
N ALA A 293 -25.35 -4.26 -0.42
CA ALA A 293 -25.16 -5.59 -1.03
C ALA A 293 -24.38 -6.57 -0.13
N GLY A 294 -24.06 -6.19 1.11
CA GLY A 294 -23.37 -7.02 2.09
C GLY A 294 -21.85 -7.01 1.98
N LEU A 295 -21.26 -6.09 1.20
CA LEU A 295 -19.82 -5.93 1.09
C LEU A 295 -19.29 -4.95 2.13
N VAL A 296 -18.08 -5.17 2.63
CA VAL A 296 -17.34 -4.14 3.36
C VAL A 296 -16.82 -3.15 2.32
N ALA A 297 -17.32 -1.92 2.34
CA ALA A 297 -16.93 -0.86 1.41
C ALA A 297 -16.44 0.36 2.18
N LEU A 298 -15.27 0.88 1.83
CA LEU A 298 -14.59 1.96 2.52
C LEU A 298 -14.31 3.11 1.55
N HIS A 299 -14.96 4.27 1.75
CA HIS A 299 -14.59 5.46 1.01
C HIS A 299 -13.27 6.03 1.53
N VAL A 300 -12.35 6.25 0.63
CA VAL A 300 -11.04 6.86 0.87
C VAL A 300 -10.70 7.85 -0.23
N HIS A 301 -9.73 8.72 0.01
CA HIS A 301 -9.21 9.62 -1.02
C HIS A 301 -7.69 9.58 -1.07
N GLY A 302 -7.16 9.98 -2.21
CA GLY A 302 -5.73 10.17 -2.45
C GLY A 302 -5.47 11.32 -3.44
N PRO A 303 -4.22 11.78 -3.55
CA PRO A 303 -3.08 11.39 -2.74
C PRO A 303 -3.08 12.00 -1.33
N VAL A 304 -2.48 11.29 -0.38
CA VAL A 304 -2.26 11.77 0.99
C VAL A 304 -0.78 11.69 1.38
N PRO A 305 -0.31 12.52 2.33
CA PRO A 305 1.06 12.45 2.81
C PRO A 305 1.40 11.10 3.47
N GLY A 306 2.67 10.70 3.42
CA GLY A 306 3.20 9.50 4.04
C GLY A 306 3.20 9.51 5.57
N ALA A 307 3.99 8.60 6.16
CA ALA A 307 4.08 8.46 7.61
C ALA A 307 4.48 9.77 8.28
N ARG A 308 3.69 10.20 9.27
CA ARG A 308 3.92 11.45 9.99
C ARG A 308 3.39 11.43 11.41
N VAL A 309 4.03 12.22 12.28
CA VAL A 309 3.54 12.49 13.64
C VAL A 309 2.22 13.27 13.57
N VAL A 310 1.26 12.93 14.46
CA VAL A 310 -0.07 13.52 14.55
C VAL A 310 -0.42 13.91 15.97
#